data_965539756047413692bc89e9da1cb342
#
_entry.id   965539756047413692bc89e9da1cb342
#
_cell.length_a   1.000
_cell.length_b   1.000
_cell.length_c   1.000
_cell.angle_alpha   90.00
_cell.angle_beta   90.00
_cell.angle_gamma   90.00
#
_symmetry.space_group_name_H-M   'P 1'
#
loop_
_entity.id
_entity.type
_entity.pdbx_description
1 polymer ?
#
loop_
_entity_poly.entity_id
_entity_poly.type
_entity_poly.pdbx_seq_one_letter_code
_entity_poly.pdbx_strand_id
1 'polypeptide(L)'
;MPNRPTLVLVGGFLGAGKTTLLLRAARLLHQRGMRAAIITNDQGTALVDTRMTTASGFDAGEIAGACFCCRFGDFVAAARSLMAVRPDVILAEPVGSCMDLSATVLQPLKQHHAAQFRLAPFSVLVDPRRAAEFAQPDADPQLAYLFQNQIAEADLLLYTKSDLQTQPPATSHQPPATPSGARHISALTGQGVAEWLDEVLGGRLSAGTHLLDIDYARYAAAEAALGWLNWEGELRLETALTPAAVVGPLLERLDAELTRAGAPIAHLKIFDRAPTGYIRAGICNNGDQPSVVGDLLASPARRHELVINLRARALPAVLDQAVARATAEIPATLRVLQHQCFQPSPPVPEYRYDKVSP
;
A
#
# COMPACT_ATOMS: atom_id res chain seq x y z
N MET A 1 -21.95 -22.56 14.23
CA MET A 1 -21.01 -22.56 13.11
C MET A 1 -19.86 -21.67 13.48
N PRO A 2 -18.59 -22.02 13.18
CA PRO A 2 -17.50 -21.08 13.44
C PRO A 2 -17.79 -19.77 12.71
N ASN A 3 -17.58 -18.65 13.40
CA ASN A 3 -17.86 -17.34 12.86
C ASN A 3 -16.96 -17.12 11.63
N ARG A 4 -17.56 -16.91 10.45
CA ARG A 4 -16.79 -16.60 9.22
C ARG A 4 -16.28 -15.18 9.32
N PRO A 5 -14.96 -14.93 9.27
CA PRO A 5 -14.47 -13.56 9.31
C PRO A 5 -14.92 -12.78 8.07
N THR A 6 -15.09 -11.48 8.23
CA THR A 6 -15.28 -10.59 7.09
C THR A 6 -13.92 -10.26 6.50
N LEU A 7 -13.73 -10.53 5.22
CA LEU A 7 -12.56 -10.13 4.44
C LEU A 7 -12.84 -8.78 3.79
N VAL A 8 -12.06 -7.78 4.16
CA VAL A 8 -12.15 -6.42 3.64
C VAL A 8 -10.93 -6.15 2.76
N LEU A 9 -11.14 -6.07 1.45
CA LEU A 9 -10.09 -5.71 0.49
C LEU A 9 -10.08 -4.20 0.28
N VAL A 10 -8.89 -3.59 0.42
CA VAL A 10 -8.67 -2.15 0.28
C VAL A 10 -7.63 -1.88 -0.78
N GLY A 11 -8.10 -1.49 -1.96
CA GLY A 11 -7.26 -1.09 -3.10
C GLY A 11 -6.89 0.38 -3.10
N GLY A 12 -6.22 0.78 -4.16
CA GLY A 12 -5.82 2.17 -4.42
C GLY A 12 -4.35 2.31 -4.79
N PHE A 13 -4.04 3.38 -5.49
CA PHE A 13 -2.73 3.61 -6.07
C PHE A 13 -1.61 3.71 -5.02
N LEU A 14 -0.38 3.66 -5.48
CA LEU A 14 0.82 3.85 -4.65
C LEU A 14 0.72 5.16 -3.84
N GLY A 15 0.96 5.08 -2.54
CA GLY A 15 0.88 6.25 -1.65
C GLY A 15 -0.52 6.71 -1.23
N ALA A 16 -1.60 6.03 -1.65
CA ALA A 16 -2.97 6.39 -1.27
C ALA A 16 -3.29 6.22 0.23
N GLY A 17 -2.44 5.53 0.99
CA GLY A 17 -2.59 5.39 2.44
C GLY A 17 -3.24 4.07 2.89
N LYS A 18 -3.23 3.02 2.05
CA LYS A 18 -3.82 1.70 2.35
C LYS A 18 -3.37 1.16 3.71
N THR A 19 -2.09 0.92 3.90
CA THR A 19 -1.53 0.39 5.15
C THR A 19 -1.88 1.24 6.36
N THR A 20 -1.84 2.57 6.22
CA THR A 20 -2.21 3.50 7.31
C THR A 20 -3.68 3.33 7.69
N LEU A 21 -4.57 3.18 6.69
CA LEU A 21 -5.99 2.93 6.91
C LEU A 21 -6.21 1.58 7.59
N LEU A 22 -5.56 0.51 7.11
CA LEU A 22 -5.71 -0.82 7.69
C LEU A 22 -5.28 -0.85 9.16
N LEU A 23 -4.16 -0.23 9.49
CA LEU A 23 -3.68 -0.12 10.88
C LEU A 23 -4.64 0.70 11.76
N ARG A 24 -5.19 1.80 11.23
CA ARG A 24 -6.19 2.61 11.94
C ARG A 24 -7.47 1.81 12.16
N ALA A 25 -7.95 1.12 11.14
CA ALA A 25 -9.14 0.26 11.20
C ALA A 25 -8.96 -0.89 12.19
N ALA A 26 -7.80 -1.57 12.18
CA ALA A 26 -7.50 -2.65 13.12
C ALA A 26 -7.52 -2.17 14.58
N ARG A 27 -6.95 -0.98 14.87
CA ARG A 27 -7.02 -0.37 16.22
C ARG A 27 -8.46 -0.07 16.63
N LEU A 28 -9.27 0.48 15.71
CA LEU A 28 -10.67 0.79 16.00
C LEU A 28 -11.50 -0.48 16.22
N LEU A 29 -11.26 -1.54 15.42
CA LEU A 29 -11.90 -2.84 15.63
C LEU A 29 -11.54 -3.43 16.99
N HIS A 30 -10.25 -3.36 17.37
CA HIS A 30 -9.81 -3.81 18.70
C HIS A 30 -10.50 -3.04 19.83
N GLN A 31 -10.63 -1.71 19.71
CA GLN A 31 -11.39 -0.89 20.69
C GLN A 31 -12.87 -1.29 20.79
N ARG A 32 -13.44 -1.84 19.71
CA ARG A 32 -14.80 -2.40 19.66
C ARG A 32 -14.89 -3.84 20.17
N GLY A 33 -13.79 -4.41 20.67
CA GLY A 33 -13.72 -5.80 21.15
C GLY A 33 -13.66 -6.84 20.04
N MET A 34 -13.38 -6.43 18.79
CA MET A 34 -13.24 -7.30 17.63
C MET A 34 -11.77 -7.62 17.36
N ARG A 35 -11.49 -8.85 16.94
CA ARG A 35 -10.16 -9.26 16.52
C ARG A 35 -9.97 -8.99 15.05
N ALA A 36 -8.94 -8.21 14.71
CA ALA A 36 -8.54 -7.91 13.36
C ALA A 36 -7.19 -8.58 13.04
N ALA A 37 -7.06 -9.12 11.84
CA ALA A 37 -5.80 -9.56 11.26
C ALA A 37 -5.56 -8.78 9.95
N ILE A 38 -4.30 -8.62 9.52
CA ILE A 38 -3.95 -7.83 8.34
C ILE A 38 -3.15 -8.70 7.37
N ILE A 39 -3.47 -8.60 6.08
CA ILE A 39 -2.67 -9.17 4.98
C ILE A 39 -2.11 -8.03 4.15
N THR A 40 -0.79 -7.95 4.09
CA THR A 40 -0.06 -7.02 3.22
C THR A 40 0.47 -7.73 1.99
N ASN A 41 0.60 -7.02 0.87
CA ASN A 41 1.09 -7.57 -0.37
C ASN A 41 2.04 -6.60 -1.09
N ASP A 42 3.13 -7.13 -1.60
CA ASP A 42 4.05 -6.41 -2.47
C ASP A 42 4.71 -7.40 -3.46
N GLN A 43 5.14 -6.89 -4.62
CA GLN A 43 5.88 -7.69 -5.61
C GLN A 43 7.33 -7.97 -5.19
N GLY A 44 7.85 -7.29 -4.18
CA GLY A 44 9.18 -7.51 -3.63
C GLY A 44 9.15 -8.23 -2.28
N THR A 45 10.32 -8.47 -1.73
CA THR A 45 10.57 -8.94 -0.36
C THR A 45 11.06 -7.79 0.51
N ALA A 46 11.16 -7.97 1.84
CA ALA A 46 11.55 -6.93 2.79
C ALA A 46 10.60 -5.72 2.80
N LEU A 47 9.38 -5.93 3.31
CA LEU A 47 8.32 -4.95 3.21
C LEU A 47 8.24 -4.04 4.44
N VAL A 48 8.28 -2.72 4.19
CA VAL A 48 8.02 -1.69 5.21
C VAL A 48 6.63 -1.88 5.83
N ASP A 49 5.62 -2.21 5.03
CA ASP A 49 4.23 -2.33 5.50
C ASP A 49 4.06 -3.52 6.47
N THR A 50 4.69 -4.66 6.22
CA THR A 50 4.69 -5.81 7.12
C THR A 50 5.44 -5.50 8.42
N ARG A 51 6.62 -4.84 8.32
CA ARG A 51 7.38 -4.40 9.50
C ARG A 51 6.56 -3.46 10.38
N MET A 52 5.84 -2.51 9.77
CA MET A 52 4.94 -1.61 10.49
C MET A 52 3.78 -2.34 11.16
N THR A 53 3.15 -3.29 10.48
CA THR A 53 2.01 -4.05 11.00
C THR A 53 2.43 -4.84 12.23
N THR A 54 3.54 -5.56 12.14
CA THR A 54 4.11 -6.33 13.25
C THR A 54 4.54 -5.43 14.41
N ALA A 55 5.22 -4.30 14.11
CA ALA A 55 5.62 -3.33 15.14
C ALA A 55 4.41 -2.68 15.84
N SER A 56 3.25 -2.64 15.18
CA SER A 56 1.99 -2.14 15.75
C SER A 56 1.24 -3.20 16.59
N GLY A 57 1.75 -4.44 16.70
CA GLY A 57 1.21 -5.49 17.56
C GLY A 57 0.01 -6.24 16.97
N PHE A 58 -0.21 -6.19 15.65
CA PHE A 58 -1.26 -6.95 14.99
C PHE A 58 -0.74 -8.25 14.38
N ASP A 59 -1.63 -9.26 14.33
CA ASP A 59 -1.37 -10.48 13.57
C ASP A 59 -1.35 -10.15 12.09
N ALA A 60 -0.23 -10.46 11.43
CA ALA A 60 0.02 -10.15 10.04
C ALA A 60 0.30 -11.40 9.20
N GLY A 61 -0.34 -11.47 8.03
CA GLY A 61 0.07 -12.31 6.91
C GLY A 61 0.76 -11.46 5.86
N GLU A 62 1.73 -12.03 5.16
CA GLU A 62 2.45 -11.37 4.07
C GLU A 62 2.41 -12.23 2.81
N ILE A 63 2.17 -11.59 1.66
CA ILE A 63 2.39 -12.20 0.36
C ILE A 63 3.44 -11.34 -0.35
N ALA A 64 4.61 -11.93 -0.53
CA ALA A 64 5.74 -11.28 -1.16
C ALA A 64 6.07 -11.92 -2.52
N GLY A 65 6.63 -11.14 -3.43
CA GLY A 65 7.14 -11.61 -4.70
C GLY A 65 6.12 -11.66 -5.85
N ALA A 66 4.84 -11.40 -5.59
CA ALA A 66 3.81 -11.23 -6.62
C ALA A 66 2.51 -10.65 -6.04
N CYS A 67 1.59 -10.20 -6.91
CA CYS A 67 0.30 -9.67 -6.49
C CYS A 67 -0.72 -10.78 -6.13
N PHE A 68 -1.78 -10.44 -5.41
CA PHE A 68 -2.86 -11.35 -5.00
C PHE A 68 -3.47 -12.12 -6.18
N CYS A 69 -3.62 -11.49 -7.34
CA CYS A 69 -4.20 -12.12 -8.52
C CYS A 69 -3.28 -13.20 -9.12
N CYS A 70 -1.96 -12.98 -9.14
CA CYS A 70 -0.96 -13.92 -9.68
C CYS A 70 -0.56 -15.01 -8.69
N ARG A 71 -0.86 -14.83 -7.41
CA ARG A 71 -0.62 -15.76 -6.30
C ARG A 71 -1.90 -15.92 -5.46
N PHE A 72 -3.03 -16.15 -6.12
CA PHE A 72 -4.33 -16.28 -5.44
C PHE A 72 -4.35 -17.41 -4.43
N GLY A 73 -3.75 -18.55 -4.78
CA GLY A 73 -3.59 -19.67 -3.86
C GLY A 73 -2.86 -19.31 -2.58
N ASP A 74 -1.79 -18.51 -2.66
CA ASP A 74 -1.03 -18.05 -1.51
C ASP A 74 -1.84 -17.03 -0.68
N PHE A 75 -2.59 -16.15 -1.33
CA PHE A 75 -3.50 -15.25 -0.64
C PHE A 75 -4.53 -15.99 0.21
N VAL A 76 -5.16 -17.02 -0.36
CA VAL A 76 -6.10 -17.88 0.38
C VAL A 76 -5.40 -18.64 1.50
N ALA A 77 -4.19 -19.14 1.27
CA ALA A 77 -3.40 -19.83 2.29
C ALA A 77 -3.03 -18.90 3.46
N ALA A 78 -2.61 -17.66 3.18
CA ALA A 78 -2.34 -16.66 4.19
C ALA A 78 -3.60 -16.31 5.01
N ALA A 79 -4.73 -16.09 4.33
CA ALA A 79 -6.00 -15.83 5.00
C ALA A 79 -6.43 -17.00 5.90
N ARG A 80 -6.20 -18.25 5.45
CA ARG A 80 -6.48 -19.45 6.26
C ARG A 80 -5.56 -19.57 7.47
N SER A 81 -4.27 -19.28 7.33
CA SER A 81 -3.33 -19.34 8.45
C SER A 81 -3.73 -18.39 9.59
N LEU A 82 -4.26 -17.22 9.24
CA LEU A 82 -4.77 -16.25 10.21
C LEU A 82 -6.04 -16.73 10.94
N MET A 83 -6.74 -17.75 10.44
CA MET A 83 -7.88 -18.35 11.17
C MET A 83 -7.49 -18.94 12.52
N ALA A 84 -6.20 -19.27 12.74
CA ALA A 84 -5.70 -19.76 14.02
C ALA A 84 -5.93 -18.77 15.17
N VAL A 85 -5.84 -17.45 14.89
CA VAL A 85 -6.11 -16.38 15.87
C VAL A 85 -7.60 -16.00 15.95
N ARG A 86 -8.47 -16.69 15.20
CA ARG A 86 -9.93 -16.48 15.16
C ARG A 86 -10.31 -15.02 14.94
N PRO A 87 -9.89 -14.38 13.84
CA PRO A 87 -10.23 -13.00 13.57
C PRO A 87 -11.74 -12.85 13.27
N ASP A 88 -12.32 -11.73 13.65
CA ASP A 88 -13.65 -11.31 13.21
C ASP A 88 -13.58 -10.63 11.83
N VAL A 89 -12.44 -9.94 11.58
CA VAL A 89 -12.18 -9.20 10.35
C VAL A 89 -10.75 -9.47 9.87
N ILE A 90 -10.60 -9.76 8.59
CA ILE A 90 -9.31 -9.78 7.90
C ILE A 90 -9.27 -8.57 6.95
N LEU A 91 -8.34 -7.67 7.20
CA LEU A 91 -8.08 -6.50 6.38
C LEU A 91 -6.96 -6.84 5.39
N ALA A 92 -7.17 -6.66 4.10
CA ALA A 92 -6.17 -7.01 3.09
C ALA A 92 -5.91 -5.86 2.12
N GLU A 93 -4.64 -5.59 1.84
CA GLU A 93 -4.22 -4.62 0.83
C GLU A 93 -3.44 -5.30 -0.30
N PRO A 94 -3.88 -5.13 -1.56
CA PRO A 94 -3.12 -5.57 -2.72
C PRO A 94 -1.96 -4.61 -3.01
N VAL A 95 -1.10 -5.02 -3.91
CA VAL A 95 -0.04 -4.17 -4.47
C VAL A 95 -0.64 -2.88 -5.05
N GLY A 96 0.02 -1.74 -4.84
CA GLY A 96 -0.52 -0.42 -5.21
C GLY A 96 -0.61 -0.13 -6.72
N SER A 97 -0.04 -0.99 -7.58
CA SER A 97 -0.20 -0.94 -9.03
C SER A 97 -1.26 -1.91 -9.55
N CYS A 98 -1.74 -2.86 -8.72
CA CYS A 98 -2.71 -3.87 -9.15
C CYS A 98 -4.07 -3.27 -9.48
N MET A 99 -4.69 -3.82 -10.51
CA MET A 99 -6.07 -3.60 -10.93
C MET A 99 -6.70 -4.93 -11.36
N ASP A 100 -7.97 -4.94 -11.76
CA ASP A 100 -8.76 -6.14 -12.12
C ASP A 100 -9.00 -7.10 -10.95
N LEU A 101 -8.93 -6.58 -9.71
CA LEU A 101 -9.06 -7.36 -8.48
C LEU A 101 -10.47 -7.89 -8.26
N SER A 102 -11.48 -7.18 -8.77
CA SER A 102 -12.85 -7.66 -8.76
C SER A 102 -12.96 -8.97 -9.54
N ALA A 103 -12.41 -9.06 -10.73
CA ALA A 103 -12.45 -10.25 -11.59
C ALA A 103 -11.52 -11.37 -11.14
N THR A 104 -10.34 -11.00 -10.60
CA THR A 104 -9.23 -11.95 -10.37
C THR A 104 -9.09 -12.40 -8.92
N VAL A 105 -9.68 -11.67 -7.97
CA VAL A 105 -9.63 -11.99 -6.52
C VAL A 105 -11.03 -12.16 -5.94
N LEU A 106 -11.92 -11.17 -6.11
CA LEU A 106 -13.23 -11.22 -5.45
C LEU A 106 -14.16 -12.26 -6.06
N GLN A 107 -14.22 -12.39 -7.39
CA GLN A 107 -15.03 -13.46 -7.99
C GLN A 107 -14.55 -14.87 -7.61
N PRO A 108 -13.24 -15.20 -7.69
CA PRO A 108 -12.76 -16.50 -7.22
C PRO A 108 -13.07 -16.77 -5.73
N LEU A 109 -12.97 -15.76 -4.86
CA LEU A 109 -13.36 -15.89 -3.46
C LEU A 109 -14.85 -16.21 -3.30
N LYS A 110 -15.73 -15.54 -4.06
CA LYS A 110 -17.17 -15.85 -4.06
C LYS A 110 -17.44 -17.29 -4.51
N GLN A 111 -16.80 -17.72 -5.60
CA GLN A 111 -17.04 -19.05 -6.19
C GLN A 111 -16.50 -20.19 -5.34
N HIS A 112 -15.30 -20.04 -4.77
CA HIS A 112 -14.59 -21.16 -4.17
C HIS A 112 -14.44 -21.06 -2.65
N HIS A 113 -14.65 -19.87 -2.05
CA HIS A 113 -14.36 -19.62 -0.64
C HIS A 113 -15.48 -18.95 0.15
N ALA A 114 -16.70 -18.84 -0.42
CA ALA A 114 -17.86 -18.24 0.25
C ALA A 114 -18.22 -18.90 1.59
N ALA A 115 -17.95 -20.19 1.75
CA ALA A 115 -18.15 -20.88 3.02
C ALA A 115 -17.13 -20.47 4.11
N GLN A 116 -15.98 -19.91 3.74
CA GLN A 116 -14.88 -19.58 4.65
C GLN A 116 -14.86 -18.11 5.05
N PHE A 117 -15.21 -17.22 4.12
CA PHE A 117 -15.14 -15.78 4.30
C PHE A 117 -16.46 -15.11 3.91
N ARG A 118 -16.79 -14.02 4.60
CA ARG A 118 -17.78 -13.04 4.13
C ARG A 118 -17.00 -11.91 3.46
N LEU A 119 -17.36 -11.53 2.24
CA LEU A 119 -16.67 -10.47 1.54
C LEU A 119 -17.34 -9.13 1.79
N ALA A 120 -16.56 -8.14 2.17
CA ALA A 120 -16.97 -6.74 2.23
C ALA A 120 -16.88 -6.10 0.83
N PRO A 121 -17.64 -5.03 0.56
CA PRO A 121 -17.50 -4.27 -0.68
C PRO A 121 -16.06 -3.79 -0.87
N PHE A 122 -15.59 -3.85 -2.12
CA PHE A 122 -14.24 -3.45 -2.48
C PHE A 122 -14.07 -1.94 -2.35
N SER A 123 -13.25 -1.52 -1.40
CA SER A 123 -12.96 -0.11 -1.14
C SER A 123 -11.67 0.29 -1.85
N VAL A 124 -11.72 1.36 -2.67
CA VAL A 124 -10.55 1.91 -3.35
C VAL A 124 -10.26 3.31 -2.83
N LEU A 125 -9.02 3.50 -2.39
CA LEU A 125 -8.51 4.76 -1.89
C LEU A 125 -8.06 5.66 -3.03
N VAL A 126 -8.55 6.89 -3.02
CA VAL A 126 -8.22 7.94 -3.99
C VAL A 126 -7.51 9.08 -3.25
N ASP A 127 -6.23 9.28 -3.55
CA ASP A 127 -5.53 10.50 -3.15
C ASP A 127 -5.95 11.65 -4.06
N PRO A 128 -6.58 12.73 -3.56
CA PRO A 128 -7.03 13.84 -4.38
C PRO A 128 -5.91 14.54 -5.16
N ARG A 129 -4.68 14.55 -4.62
CA ARG A 129 -3.52 15.14 -5.31
C ARG A 129 -3.16 14.31 -6.54
N ARG A 130 -3.13 12.97 -6.41
CA ARG A 130 -2.92 12.06 -7.53
C ARG A 130 -4.05 12.14 -8.55
N ALA A 131 -5.28 12.26 -8.10
CA ALA A 131 -6.42 12.46 -8.99
C ALA A 131 -6.27 13.74 -9.83
N ALA A 132 -5.85 14.84 -9.21
CA ALA A 132 -5.59 16.10 -9.89
C ALA A 132 -4.38 16.00 -10.85
N GLU A 133 -3.30 15.33 -10.45
CA GLU A 133 -2.11 15.07 -11.29
C GLU A 133 -2.48 14.27 -12.55
N PHE A 134 -3.16 13.14 -12.38
CA PHE A 134 -3.51 12.26 -13.50
C PHE A 134 -4.67 12.78 -14.36
N ALA A 135 -5.31 13.88 -13.98
CA ALA A 135 -6.25 14.60 -14.81
C ALA A 135 -5.59 15.65 -15.74
N GLN A 136 -4.28 15.92 -15.57
CA GLN A 136 -3.57 16.89 -16.42
C GLN A 136 -3.29 16.31 -17.82
N PRO A 137 -3.26 17.15 -18.88
CA PRO A 137 -2.99 16.69 -20.24
C PRO A 137 -1.60 16.08 -20.45
N ASP A 138 -0.64 16.45 -19.62
CA ASP A 138 0.76 16.00 -19.63
C ASP A 138 1.03 14.88 -18.62
N ALA A 139 -0.01 14.36 -17.98
CA ALA A 139 0.10 13.24 -17.06
C ALA A 139 0.67 12.00 -17.74
N ASP A 140 1.43 11.20 -16.99
CA ASP A 140 1.91 9.91 -17.48
C ASP A 140 0.73 9.00 -17.86
N PRO A 141 0.59 8.63 -19.16
CA PRO A 141 -0.57 7.88 -19.61
C PRO A 141 -0.63 6.45 -19.06
N GLN A 142 0.51 5.86 -18.68
CA GLN A 142 0.57 4.52 -18.11
C GLN A 142 0.10 4.52 -16.66
N LEU A 143 0.60 5.46 -15.85
CA LEU A 143 0.20 5.58 -14.45
C LEU A 143 -1.25 6.06 -14.32
N ALA A 144 -1.68 7.00 -15.17
CA ALA A 144 -3.08 7.42 -15.25
C ALA A 144 -4.01 6.26 -15.62
N TYR A 145 -3.58 5.36 -16.51
CA TYR A 145 -4.35 4.16 -16.87
C TYR A 145 -4.56 3.24 -15.67
N LEU A 146 -3.50 2.93 -14.90
CA LEU A 146 -3.62 2.12 -13.67
C LEU A 146 -4.58 2.77 -12.68
N PHE A 147 -4.39 4.06 -12.42
CA PHE A 147 -5.18 4.82 -11.46
C PHE A 147 -6.68 4.85 -11.83
N GLN A 148 -7.00 5.13 -13.09
CA GLN A 148 -8.39 5.20 -13.58
C GLN A 148 -9.09 3.84 -13.49
N ASN A 149 -8.40 2.74 -13.84
CA ASN A 149 -8.99 1.41 -13.75
C ASN A 149 -9.20 0.96 -12.30
N GLN A 150 -8.29 1.31 -11.38
CA GLN A 150 -8.51 1.06 -9.95
C GLN A 150 -9.77 1.76 -9.42
N ILE A 151 -10.02 3.00 -9.85
CA ILE A 151 -11.25 3.74 -9.50
C ILE A 151 -12.48 3.07 -10.11
N ALA A 152 -12.39 2.64 -11.37
CA ALA A 152 -13.52 2.09 -12.10
C ALA A 152 -14.01 0.74 -11.56
N GLU A 153 -13.14 -0.06 -10.93
CA GLU A 153 -13.50 -1.35 -10.34
C GLU A 153 -14.02 -1.28 -8.88
N ALA A 154 -14.02 -0.08 -8.27
CA ALA A 154 -14.39 0.10 -6.88
C ALA A 154 -15.89 -0.09 -6.63
N ASP A 155 -16.26 -0.84 -5.57
CA ASP A 155 -17.61 -0.80 -5.02
C ASP A 155 -17.83 0.45 -4.15
N LEU A 156 -16.76 0.91 -3.47
CA LEU A 156 -16.73 2.13 -2.66
C LEU A 156 -15.47 2.96 -2.95
N LEU A 157 -15.64 4.26 -3.19
CA LEU A 157 -14.55 5.20 -3.33
C LEU A 157 -14.33 5.97 -2.03
N LEU A 158 -13.07 5.98 -1.54
CA LEU A 158 -12.64 6.68 -0.35
C LEU A 158 -11.61 7.75 -0.72
N TYR A 159 -12.01 9.01 -0.71
CA TYR A 159 -11.09 10.12 -0.87
C TYR A 159 -10.28 10.31 0.41
N THR A 160 -8.99 10.04 0.33
CA THR A 160 -8.08 10.01 1.48
C THR A 160 -7.41 11.35 1.75
N LYS A 161 -6.65 11.42 2.88
CA LYS A 161 -5.86 12.59 3.26
C LYS A 161 -6.71 13.87 3.41
N SER A 162 -7.95 13.73 3.89
CA SER A 162 -8.85 14.88 4.13
C SER A 162 -8.26 15.91 5.10
N ASP A 163 -7.34 15.48 5.97
CA ASP A 163 -6.57 16.34 6.89
C ASP A 163 -5.60 17.31 6.18
N LEU A 164 -5.21 17.02 4.94
CA LEU A 164 -4.35 17.89 4.13
C LEU A 164 -5.13 18.87 3.25
N GLN A 165 -6.45 18.74 3.20
CA GLN A 165 -7.31 19.61 2.41
C GLN A 165 -7.76 20.80 3.22
N THR A 166 -7.12 21.95 3.03
CA THR A 166 -7.55 23.22 3.65
C THR A 166 -8.74 23.86 2.93
N GLN A 167 -9.09 23.39 1.73
CA GLN A 167 -10.30 23.77 0.97
C GLN A 167 -10.71 22.61 0.06
N PRO A 168 -12.03 22.40 -0.20
CA PRO A 168 -12.44 21.49 -1.26
C PRO A 168 -11.83 21.98 -2.58
N PRO A 169 -11.33 21.06 -3.45
CA PRO A 169 -10.75 21.46 -4.72
C PRO A 169 -11.78 22.27 -5.51
N ALA A 170 -11.43 23.50 -5.81
CA ALA A 170 -12.27 24.45 -6.59
C ALA A 170 -12.35 24.06 -8.08
N THR A 171 -11.88 22.87 -8.46
CA THR A 171 -11.85 22.41 -9.83
C THR A 171 -13.02 21.47 -10.11
N SER A 172 -13.81 21.89 -11.08
CA SER A 172 -14.97 21.23 -11.68
C SER A 172 -14.67 19.91 -12.42
N HIS A 173 -13.55 19.26 -12.14
CA HIS A 173 -13.21 17.96 -12.68
C HIS A 173 -13.61 16.88 -11.68
N GLN A 174 -14.90 16.60 -11.63
CA GLN A 174 -15.41 15.35 -11.04
C GLN A 174 -14.82 14.18 -11.85
N PRO A 175 -14.23 13.18 -11.20
CA PRO A 175 -13.89 11.94 -11.89
C PRO A 175 -15.17 11.39 -12.55
N PRO A 176 -15.06 10.70 -13.71
CA PRO A 176 -16.21 10.21 -14.44
C PRO A 176 -17.08 9.37 -13.52
N ALA A 177 -18.39 9.68 -13.53
CA ALA A 177 -19.51 9.02 -12.85
C ALA A 177 -19.12 8.34 -11.51
N THR A 178 -19.04 9.13 -10.45
CA THR A 178 -18.91 8.62 -9.08
C THR A 178 -20.10 7.72 -8.77
N PRO A 179 -19.88 6.45 -8.39
CA PRO A 179 -20.93 5.68 -7.72
C PRO A 179 -21.41 6.49 -6.52
N SER A 180 -22.71 6.52 -6.27
CA SER A 180 -23.37 7.38 -5.29
C SER A 180 -22.64 7.37 -3.94
N GLY A 181 -22.01 8.49 -3.58
CA GLY A 181 -21.53 8.74 -2.24
C GLY A 181 -20.04 8.49 -1.98
N ALA A 182 -19.17 9.21 -2.70
CA ALA A 182 -17.74 9.28 -2.31
C ALA A 182 -17.59 9.67 -0.84
N ARG A 183 -16.74 8.94 -0.09
CA ARG A 183 -16.45 9.19 1.32
C ARG A 183 -15.11 9.92 1.45
N HIS A 184 -15.05 10.90 2.33
CA HIS A 184 -13.80 11.57 2.68
C HIS A 184 -13.28 11.03 4.00
N ILE A 185 -12.05 10.55 4.00
CA ILE A 185 -11.43 9.97 5.19
C ILE A 185 -10.02 10.52 5.42
N SER A 186 -9.59 10.52 6.67
CA SER A 186 -8.19 10.64 7.04
C SER A 186 -7.77 9.41 7.85
N ALA A 187 -6.92 8.58 7.28
CA ALA A 187 -6.34 7.45 7.99
C ALA A 187 -5.42 7.91 9.14
N LEU A 188 -4.84 9.12 9.04
CA LEU A 188 -3.97 9.69 10.06
C LEU A 188 -4.76 10.14 11.28
N THR A 189 -5.81 10.95 11.11
CA THR A 189 -6.64 11.47 12.21
C THR A 189 -7.72 10.50 12.66
N GLY A 190 -8.17 9.61 11.78
CA GLY A 190 -9.29 8.69 12.00
C GLY A 190 -10.64 9.22 11.53
N GLN A 191 -10.69 10.43 10.98
CA GLN A 191 -11.92 11.00 10.43
C GLN A 191 -12.52 10.11 9.36
N GLY A 192 -13.83 9.81 9.44
CA GLY A 192 -14.59 9.01 8.48
C GLY A 192 -14.27 7.50 8.51
N VAL A 193 -13.29 7.04 9.32
CA VAL A 193 -12.88 5.62 9.34
C VAL A 193 -13.92 4.75 10.07
N ALA A 194 -14.56 5.27 11.12
CA ALA A 194 -15.58 4.54 11.85
C ALA A 194 -16.81 4.28 10.98
N GLU A 195 -17.28 5.31 10.29
CA GLU A 195 -18.43 5.27 9.38
C GLU A 195 -18.18 4.33 8.19
N TRP A 196 -16.97 4.37 7.63
CA TRP A 196 -16.56 3.44 6.58
C TRP A 196 -16.59 1.99 7.08
N LEU A 197 -16.02 1.71 8.28
CA LEU A 197 -16.06 0.36 8.86
C LEU A 197 -17.50 -0.12 9.08
N ASP A 198 -18.37 0.73 9.58
CA ASP A 198 -19.79 0.38 9.83
C ASP A 198 -20.51 0.07 8.51
N GLU A 199 -20.16 0.76 7.42
CA GLU A 199 -20.71 0.52 6.09
C GLU A 199 -20.23 -0.80 5.50
N VAL A 200 -18.90 -1.05 5.48
CA VAL A 200 -18.33 -2.26 4.86
C VAL A 200 -18.63 -3.54 5.65
N LEU A 201 -18.79 -3.42 6.97
CA LEU A 201 -19.15 -4.55 7.84
C LEU A 201 -20.65 -4.78 7.95
N GLY A 202 -21.45 -3.80 7.57
CA GLY A 202 -22.92 -3.81 7.70
C GLY A 202 -23.64 -4.82 6.79
N GLY A 203 -22.96 -5.38 5.78
CA GLY A 203 -23.49 -6.43 4.90
C GLY A 203 -24.61 -5.97 3.94
N ARG A 204 -24.76 -4.66 3.73
CA ARG A 204 -25.78 -4.08 2.82
C ARG A 204 -25.30 -3.92 1.39
N LEU A 205 -24.01 -3.93 1.16
CA LEU A 205 -23.37 -3.76 -0.15
C LEU A 205 -22.72 -5.06 -0.58
N SER A 206 -22.77 -5.34 -1.88
CA SER A 206 -22.13 -6.51 -2.49
C SER A 206 -20.66 -6.19 -2.81
N ALA A 207 -19.81 -7.23 -2.78
CA ALA A 207 -18.41 -7.13 -3.14
C ALA A 207 -18.18 -7.40 -4.63
N GLY A 208 -17.22 -6.71 -5.25
CA GLY A 208 -16.76 -6.99 -6.60
C GLY A 208 -17.89 -6.91 -7.64
N THR A 209 -18.62 -5.80 -7.65
CA THR A 209 -19.76 -5.61 -8.55
C THR A 209 -19.35 -5.02 -9.90
N HIS A 210 -18.14 -4.44 -9.98
CA HIS A 210 -17.62 -3.81 -11.20
C HIS A 210 -16.47 -4.65 -11.77
N LEU A 211 -16.71 -5.29 -12.91
CA LEU A 211 -15.70 -5.99 -13.69
C LEU A 211 -15.29 -5.11 -14.86
N LEU A 212 -13.98 -5.08 -15.11
CA LEU A 212 -13.39 -4.28 -16.16
C LEU A 212 -13.09 -5.12 -17.40
N ASP A 213 -13.16 -4.51 -18.58
CA ASP A 213 -12.58 -5.05 -19.80
C ASP A 213 -11.12 -4.56 -19.90
N ILE A 214 -10.18 -5.44 -19.58
CA ILE A 214 -8.75 -5.10 -19.43
C ILE A 214 -7.94 -5.65 -20.60
N ASP A 215 -7.20 -4.73 -21.25
CA ASP A 215 -6.08 -5.11 -22.11
C ASP A 215 -4.84 -5.40 -21.24
N TYR A 216 -4.54 -6.67 -21.06
CA TYR A 216 -3.41 -7.13 -20.23
C TYR A 216 -2.04 -6.75 -20.81
N ALA A 217 -1.90 -6.53 -22.12
CA ALA A 217 -0.67 -6.02 -22.70
C ALA A 217 -0.43 -4.56 -22.28
N ARG A 218 -1.49 -3.75 -22.31
CA ARG A 218 -1.46 -2.38 -21.80
C ARG A 218 -1.24 -2.33 -20.29
N TYR A 219 -1.88 -3.22 -19.54
CA TYR A 219 -1.68 -3.34 -18.08
C TYR A 219 -0.22 -3.67 -17.76
N ALA A 220 0.37 -4.66 -18.42
CA ALA A 220 1.78 -5.02 -18.26
C ALA A 220 2.73 -3.86 -18.57
N ALA A 221 2.49 -3.14 -19.67
CA ALA A 221 3.27 -1.97 -20.03
C ALA A 221 3.16 -0.85 -18.98
N ALA A 222 1.98 -0.67 -18.40
CA ALA A 222 1.74 0.33 -17.38
C ALA A 222 2.45 0.00 -16.04
N GLU A 223 2.44 -1.25 -15.60
CA GLU A 223 3.22 -1.67 -14.43
C GLU A 223 4.73 -1.56 -14.67
N ALA A 224 5.21 -1.96 -15.86
CA ALA A 224 6.62 -1.89 -16.23
C ALA A 224 7.14 -0.45 -16.41
N ALA A 225 6.27 0.56 -16.45
CA ALA A 225 6.69 1.97 -16.41
C ALA A 225 7.38 2.37 -15.10
N LEU A 226 7.16 1.59 -14.04
CA LEU A 226 7.76 1.80 -12.72
C LEU A 226 8.96 0.88 -12.50
N GLY A 227 10.07 1.45 -12.07
CA GLY A 227 11.14 0.71 -11.41
C GLY A 227 10.78 0.45 -9.94
N TRP A 228 11.13 -0.73 -9.46
CA TRP A 228 10.86 -1.20 -8.12
C TRP A 228 12.17 -1.55 -7.42
N LEU A 229 12.39 -0.99 -6.24
CA LEU A 229 13.53 -1.32 -5.41
C LEU A 229 13.05 -1.65 -3.99
N ASN A 230 13.49 -2.79 -3.49
CA ASN A 230 13.37 -3.21 -2.11
C ASN A 230 14.77 -3.49 -1.58
N TRP A 231 15.11 -2.85 -0.49
CA TRP A 231 16.42 -2.92 0.11
C TRP A 231 16.30 -3.06 1.62
N GLU A 232 17.08 -3.94 2.22
CA GLU A 232 17.17 -4.15 3.65
C GLU A 232 18.64 -4.25 4.08
N GLY A 233 18.99 -3.61 5.18
CA GLY A 233 20.33 -3.65 5.73
C GLY A 233 20.39 -3.37 7.22
N GLU A 234 21.49 -3.80 7.82
CA GLU A 234 21.87 -3.47 9.18
C GLU A 234 22.92 -2.36 9.16
N LEU A 235 22.70 -1.33 9.97
CA LEU A 235 23.67 -0.26 10.22
C LEU A 235 24.32 -0.44 11.58
N ARG A 236 25.65 -0.25 11.63
CA ARG A 236 26.41 -0.07 12.86
C ARG A 236 27.09 1.28 12.81
N LEU A 237 26.52 2.22 13.55
CA LEU A 237 26.99 3.61 13.62
C LEU A 237 28.19 3.75 14.58
N GLU A 238 29.11 4.60 14.21
CA GLU A 238 30.23 4.99 15.12
C GLU A 238 29.73 5.83 16.30
N THR A 239 28.78 6.74 16.01
CA THR A 239 28.08 7.56 17.01
C THR A 239 26.62 7.14 17.07
N ALA A 240 26.06 6.99 18.27
CA ALA A 240 24.65 6.65 18.43
C ALA A 240 23.75 7.76 17.87
N LEU A 241 22.79 7.40 17.02
CA LEU A 241 21.76 8.28 16.44
C LEU A 241 20.36 7.79 16.78
N THR A 242 19.38 8.69 16.78
CA THR A 242 17.99 8.30 16.87
C THR A 242 17.50 7.76 15.52
N PRO A 243 16.49 6.89 15.46
CA PRO A 243 15.90 6.47 14.18
C PRO A 243 15.50 7.64 13.28
N ALA A 244 14.98 8.73 13.84
CA ALA A 244 14.62 9.93 13.09
C ALA A 244 15.85 10.62 12.46
N ALA A 245 16.98 10.64 13.16
CA ALA A 245 18.24 11.21 12.67
C ALA A 245 18.90 10.35 11.57
N VAL A 246 18.56 9.08 11.48
CA VAL A 246 18.96 8.22 10.35
C VAL A 246 18.03 8.40 9.16
N VAL A 247 16.73 8.35 9.38
CA VAL A 247 15.72 8.33 8.30
C VAL A 247 15.56 9.69 7.61
N GLY A 248 15.56 10.79 8.36
CA GLY A 248 15.34 12.14 7.78
C GLY A 248 16.37 12.48 6.70
N PRO A 249 17.67 12.54 7.02
CA PRO A 249 18.70 12.84 6.02
C PRO A 249 18.76 11.84 4.85
N LEU A 250 18.49 10.55 5.11
CA LEU A 250 18.45 9.54 4.06
C LEU A 250 17.31 9.78 3.07
N LEU A 251 16.11 10.12 3.58
CA LEU A 251 14.96 10.44 2.75
C LEU A 251 15.23 11.66 1.86
N GLU A 252 15.76 12.73 2.45
CA GLU A 252 16.13 13.95 1.73
C GLU A 252 17.15 13.71 0.62
N ARG A 253 18.17 12.88 0.90
CA ARG A 253 19.17 12.50 -0.10
C ARG A 253 18.58 11.67 -1.23
N LEU A 254 17.75 10.67 -0.92
CA LEU A 254 17.08 9.86 -1.93
C LEU A 254 16.18 10.69 -2.83
N ASP A 255 15.41 11.60 -2.26
CA ASP A 255 14.58 12.54 -3.03
C ASP A 255 15.45 13.42 -3.95
N ALA A 256 16.52 13.98 -3.43
CA ALA A 256 17.45 14.82 -4.22
C ALA A 256 18.14 14.02 -5.34
N GLU A 257 18.59 12.76 -5.09
CA GLU A 257 19.21 11.90 -6.13
C GLU A 257 18.21 11.56 -7.23
N LEU A 258 16.97 11.19 -6.87
CA LEU A 258 15.92 10.85 -7.81
C LEU A 258 15.47 12.09 -8.63
N THR A 259 15.33 13.22 -7.97
CA THR A 259 15.02 14.50 -8.65
C THR A 259 16.10 14.88 -9.67
N ARG A 260 17.38 14.77 -9.28
CA ARG A 260 18.53 15.02 -10.20
C ARG A 260 18.54 14.06 -11.38
N ALA A 261 18.13 12.82 -11.18
CA ALA A 261 18.03 11.81 -12.22
C ALA A 261 16.78 11.96 -13.11
N GLY A 262 15.89 12.91 -12.81
CA GLY A 262 14.62 13.05 -13.53
C GLY A 262 13.70 11.84 -13.33
N ALA A 263 13.75 11.21 -12.15
CA ALA A 263 12.99 10.02 -11.79
C ALA A 263 11.79 10.39 -10.88
N PRO A 264 10.58 10.57 -11.41
CA PRO A 264 9.40 10.88 -10.61
C PRO A 264 9.11 9.77 -9.61
N ILE A 265 9.00 10.13 -8.34
CA ILE A 265 8.66 9.21 -7.25
C ILE A 265 7.17 8.92 -7.29
N ALA A 266 6.81 7.63 -7.42
CA ALA A 266 5.46 7.18 -7.16
C ALA A 266 5.24 6.86 -5.68
N HIS A 267 6.26 6.30 -5.02
CA HIS A 267 6.25 5.99 -3.60
C HIS A 267 7.66 5.69 -3.09
N LEU A 268 8.10 6.38 -2.05
CA LEU A 268 9.32 6.08 -1.30
C LEU A 268 8.94 5.90 0.16
N LYS A 269 9.27 4.75 0.74
CA LYS A 269 9.13 4.45 2.17
C LYS A 269 10.47 4.04 2.73
N ILE A 270 10.80 4.57 3.90
CA ILE A 270 11.94 4.15 4.70
C ILE A 270 11.41 3.76 6.08
N PHE A 271 11.81 2.60 6.54
CA PHE A 271 11.56 2.13 7.91
C PHE A 271 12.91 1.90 8.57
N ASP A 272 13.09 2.45 9.74
CA ASP A 272 14.25 2.22 10.59
C ASP A 272 13.83 1.77 11.97
N ARG A 273 14.43 0.69 12.45
CA ARG A 273 14.20 0.12 13.76
C ARG A 273 15.52 0.06 14.53
N ALA A 274 15.48 0.61 15.72
CA ALA A 274 16.53 0.47 16.73
C ALA A 274 15.99 -0.23 17.99
N PRO A 275 16.83 -0.69 18.92
CA PRO A 275 16.37 -1.25 20.21
C PRO A 275 15.46 -0.30 21.01
N THR A 276 15.53 0.99 20.73
CA THR A 276 14.87 2.08 21.47
C THR A 276 13.53 2.51 20.85
N GLY A 277 13.20 2.04 19.63
CA GLY A 277 11.99 2.42 18.93
C GLY A 277 12.14 2.31 17.41
N TYR A 278 11.13 2.73 16.67
CA TYR A 278 11.16 2.73 15.22
C TYR A 278 10.61 4.02 14.63
N ILE A 279 11.03 4.34 13.42
CA ILE A 279 10.45 5.39 12.57
C ILE A 279 10.15 4.83 11.19
N ARG A 280 9.02 5.21 10.66
CA ARG A 280 8.70 5.07 9.25
C ARG A 280 8.45 6.46 8.68
N ALA A 281 9.16 6.82 7.61
CA ALA A 281 8.90 8.02 6.82
C ALA A 281 8.64 7.66 5.37
N GLY A 282 7.91 8.49 4.64
CA GLY A 282 7.69 8.28 3.22
C GLY A 282 7.09 9.48 2.52
N ILE A 283 7.37 9.57 1.22
CA ILE A 283 6.86 10.56 0.27
C ILE A 283 6.23 9.88 -0.94
N CYS A 284 5.35 10.59 -1.63
CA CYS A 284 4.66 10.10 -2.82
C CYS A 284 5.03 10.87 -4.10
N ASN A 285 5.66 12.05 -3.97
CA ASN A 285 6.23 12.83 -5.07
C ASN A 285 7.56 13.40 -4.63
N ASN A 286 8.39 13.78 -5.61
CA ASN A 286 9.61 14.52 -5.35
C ASN A 286 9.27 15.85 -4.66
N GLY A 287 10.01 16.20 -3.60
CA GLY A 287 9.80 17.42 -2.83
C GLY A 287 8.59 17.42 -1.89
N ASP A 288 7.86 16.31 -1.75
CA ASP A 288 6.75 16.20 -0.79
C ASP A 288 7.26 16.33 0.65
N GLN A 289 6.43 16.92 1.51
CA GLN A 289 6.63 16.80 2.95
C GLN A 289 6.44 15.34 3.39
N PRO A 290 7.38 14.76 4.14
CA PRO A 290 7.29 13.37 4.53
C PRO A 290 6.16 13.09 5.52
N SER A 291 5.43 12.01 5.27
CA SER A 291 4.52 11.42 6.26
C SER A 291 5.35 10.57 7.22
N VAL A 292 5.36 10.90 8.50
CA VAL A 292 6.17 10.23 9.53
C VAL A 292 5.27 9.53 10.55
N VAL A 293 5.61 8.29 10.89
CA VAL A 293 4.93 7.48 11.91
C VAL A 293 5.99 6.77 12.74
N GLY A 294 5.77 6.66 14.05
CA GLY A 294 6.64 5.98 14.98
C GLY A 294 7.06 6.85 16.16
N ASP A 295 8.15 6.49 16.80
CA ASP A 295 8.64 7.14 18.01
C ASP A 295 9.71 8.19 17.66
N LEU A 296 9.27 9.45 17.51
CA LEU A 296 10.15 10.59 17.25
C LEU A 296 11.10 10.88 18.42
N LEU A 297 10.78 10.40 19.63
CA LEU A 297 11.56 10.61 20.85
C LEU A 297 12.39 9.37 21.24
N ALA A 298 12.48 8.37 20.35
CA ALA A 298 13.32 7.20 20.58
C ALA A 298 14.76 7.63 20.91
N SER A 299 15.35 6.98 21.91
CA SER A 299 16.74 7.27 22.31
C SER A 299 17.72 6.88 21.21
N PRO A 300 18.90 7.55 21.15
CA PRO A 300 19.95 7.18 20.20
C PRO A 300 20.43 5.73 20.41
N ALA A 301 20.72 5.05 19.30
CA ALA A 301 21.27 3.70 19.28
C ALA A 301 22.41 3.60 18.24
N ARG A 302 23.26 2.57 18.37
CA ARG A 302 24.34 2.30 17.41
C ARG A 302 23.97 1.23 16.38
N ARG A 303 22.90 0.48 16.62
CA ARG A 303 22.43 -0.58 15.73
C ARG A 303 21.05 -0.21 15.20
N HIS A 304 20.89 -0.28 13.89
CA HIS A 304 19.66 0.01 13.20
C HIS A 304 19.38 -1.06 12.16
N GLU A 305 18.12 -1.42 11.99
CA GLU A 305 17.58 -2.24 10.90
C GLU A 305 16.87 -1.29 9.95
N LEU A 306 17.40 -1.15 8.74
CA LEU A 306 16.89 -0.21 7.76
C LEU A 306 16.23 -0.96 6.62
N VAL A 307 15.01 -0.54 6.24
CA VAL A 307 14.29 -1.03 5.06
C VAL A 307 13.90 0.14 4.17
N ILE A 308 14.15 0.02 2.86
CA ILE A 308 13.79 1.01 1.85
C ILE A 308 12.91 0.32 0.80
N ASN A 309 11.70 0.82 0.60
CA ASN A 309 10.85 0.46 -0.52
C ASN A 309 10.66 1.69 -1.41
N LEU A 310 11.15 1.62 -2.65
CA LEU A 310 11.11 2.71 -3.62
C LEU A 310 10.41 2.25 -4.90
N ARG A 311 9.48 3.06 -5.37
CA ARG A 311 8.77 2.92 -6.64
C ARG A 311 8.85 4.26 -7.34
N ALA A 312 9.50 4.30 -8.50
CA ALA A 312 9.65 5.53 -9.25
C ALA A 312 9.61 5.26 -10.76
N ARG A 313 9.25 6.26 -11.53
CA ARG A 313 9.26 6.18 -12.99
C ARG A 313 10.70 6.28 -13.51
N ALA A 314 11.42 5.19 -13.43
CA ALA A 314 12.82 5.08 -13.86
C ALA A 314 13.20 3.62 -14.10
N LEU A 315 14.28 3.42 -14.83
CA LEU A 315 14.89 2.10 -14.96
C LEU A 315 15.49 1.64 -13.60
N PRO A 316 15.53 0.35 -13.32
CA PRO A 316 16.11 -0.19 -12.08
C PRO A 316 17.51 0.34 -11.75
N ALA A 317 18.38 0.45 -12.75
CA ALA A 317 19.74 0.95 -12.56
C ALA A 317 19.82 2.37 -11.99
N VAL A 318 18.82 3.23 -12.27
CA VAL A 318 18.74 4.59 -11.71
C VAL A 318 18.40 4.52 -10.21
N LEU A 319 17.47 3.64 -9.84
CA LEU A 319 17.09 3.44 -8.43
C LEU A 319 18.25 2.86 -7.62
N ASP A 320 18.96 1.87 -8.17
CA ASP A 320 20.16 1.29 -7.56
C ASP A 320 21.22 2.33 -7.29
N GLN A 321 21.52 3.18 -8.26
CA GLN A 321 22.51 4.24 -8.12
C GLN A 321 22.08 5.26 -7.06
N ALA A 322 20.81 5.65 -7.04
CA ALA A 322 20.29 6.60 -6.04
C ALA A 322 20.44 6.05 -4.62
N VAL A 323 20.02 4.78 -4.39
CA VAL A 323 20.14 4.14 -3.08
C VAL A 323 21.60 3.93 -2.69
N ALA A 324 22.44 3.46 -3.61
CA ALA A 324 23.87 3.26 -3.33
C ALA A 324 24.57 4.57 -2.91
N ARG A 325 24.30 5.69 -3.61
CA ARG A 325 24.85 7.01 -3.26
C ARG A 325 24.31 7.52 -1.91
N ALA A 326 22.99 7.46 -1.71
CA ALA A 326 22.38 7.98 -0.49
C ALA A 326 22.81 7.18 0.76
N THR A 327 22.97 5.87 0.65
CA THR A 327 23.40 5.02 1.77
C THR A 327 24.91 5.12 2.05
N ALA A 328 25.75 5.36 1.03
CA ALA A 328 27.20 5.54 1.20
C ALA A 328 27.56 6.76 2.06
N GLU A 329 26.67 7.73 2.18
CA GLU A 329 26.88 8.92 3.01
C GLU A 329 26.46 8.72 4.49
N ILE A 330 25.92 7.56 4.85
CA ILE A 330 25.63 7.25 6.25
C ILE A 330 26.94 6.87 6.95
N PRO A 331 27.33 7.53 8.05
CA PRO A 331 28.58 7.22 8.77
C PRO A 331 28.41 5.93 9.58
N ALA A 332 28.37 4.81 8.90
CA ALA A 332 28.10 3.48 9.48
C ALA A 332 28.82 2.38 8.72
N THR A 333 29.11 1.28 9.42
CA THR A 333 29.33 0.00 8.76
C THR A 333 27.97 -0.55 8.31
N LEU A 334 27.79 -0.69 7.01
CA LEU A 334 26.57 -1.16 6.39
C LEU A 334 26.70 -2.63 5.97
N ARG A 335 25.76 -3.46 6.39
CA ARG A 335 25.60 -4.84 5.93
C ARG A 335 24.27 -4.97 5.20
N VAL A 336 24.32 -5.11 3.89
CA VAL A 336 23.13 -5.38 3.07
C VAL A 336 22.65 -6.80 3.31
N LEU A 337 21.39 -6.99 3.68
CA LEU A 337 20.75 -8.28 3.93
C LEU A 337 19.95 -8.73 2.72
N GLN A 338 19.19 -7.81 2.13
CA GLN A 338 18.41 -8.06 0.92
C GLN A 338 18.48 -6.86 -0.02
N HIS A 339 18.51 -7.17 -1.31
CA HIS A 339 18.46 -6.17 -2.37
C HIS A 339 17.77 -6.74 -3.60
N GLN A 340 16.70 -6.10 -4.02
CA GLN A 340 15.97 -6.42 -5.24
C GLN A 340 15.66 -5.13 -5.96
N CYS A 341 16.04 -5.04 -7.23
CA CYS A 341 15.70 -3.92 -8.08
C CYS A 341 15.29 -4.44 -9.46
N PHE A 342 14.04 -4.17 -9.87
CA PHE A 342 13.44 -4.77 -11.06
C PHE A 342 12.32 -3.90 -11.65
N GLN A 343 11.89 -4.23 -12.85
CA GLN A 343 10.60 -3.84 -13.40
C GLN A 343 9.62 -5.00 -13.23
N PRO A 344 8.35 -4.76 -12.87
CA PRO A 344 7.34 -5.80 -12.75
C PRO A 344 7.24 -6.65 -14.01
N SER A 345 7.12 -7.95 -13.84
CA SER A 345 6.75 -8.87 -14.92
C SER A 345 5.28 -8.70 -15.31
N PRO A 346 4.89 -9.02 -16.54
CA PRO A 346 3.50 -9.00 -16.95
C PRO A 346 2.61 -9.78 -15.96
N PRO A 347 1.47 -9.23 -15.55
CA PRO A 347 0.56 -9.93 -14.65
C PRO A 347 -0.09 -11.13 -15.33
N VAL A 348 -0.06 -12.28 -14.65
CA VAL A 348 -0.68 -13.53 -15.10
C VAL A 348 -1.56 -14.04 -13.95
N PRO A 349 -2.83 -13.62 -13.89
CA PRO A 349 -3.72 -14.02 -12.80
C PRO A 349 -4.04 -15.53 -12.87
N GLU A 350 -4.11 -16.18 -11.71
CA GLU A 350 -4.53 -17.59 -11.61
C GLU A 350 -6.01 -17.79 -12.04
N TYR A 351 -6.83 -16.80 -11.78
CA TYR A 351 -8.25 -16.77 -12.13
C TYR A 351 -8.63 -15.42 -12.72
N ARG A 352 -9.56 -15.43 -13.66
CA ARG A 352 -10.26 -14.24 -14.14
C ARG A 352 -11.68 -14.60 -14.57
N TYR A 353 -12.62 -13.87 -14.05
CA TYR A 353 -14.04 -14.03 -14.36
C TYR A 353 -14.55 -12.83 -15.19
N ASP A 354 -15.37 -13.13 -16.15
CA ASP A 354 -16.01 -12.13 -17.03
C ASP A 354 -17.45 -11.77 -16.60
N LYS A 355 -17.93 -12.40 -15.53
CA LYS A 355 -19.26 -12.19 -14.95
C LYS A 355 -19.22 -12.08 -13.46
N VAL A 356 -20.07 -11.21 -12.92
CA VAL A 356 -20.25 -11.09 -11.47
C VAL A 356 -20.96 -12.33 -10.95
N SER A 357 -20.34 -12.96 -9.97
CA SER A 357 -20.93 -14.08 -9.24
C SER A 357 -21.96 -13.58 -8.23
N PRO A 358 -23.04 -14.31 -8.02
CA PRO A 358 -24.09 -13.95 -7.07
C PRO A 358 -23.58 -13.87 -5.61
#